data_5a6712bd5b4a46dbe1f4a0a500f89aa3
#
_entry.id   5a6712bd5b4a46dbe1f4a0a500f89aa3
#
_cell.length_a   1.000
_cell.length_b   1.000
_cell.length_c   1.000
_cell.angle_alpha   90.00
_cell.angle_beta   90.00
_cell.angle_gamma   90.00
#
_symmetry.space_group_name_H-M   'P 1'
#
loop_
_entity.id
_entity.type
_entity.pdbx_description
1 polymer ?
#
loop_
_entity_poly.entity_id
_entity_poly.type
_entity_poly.pdbx_seq_one_letter_code
_entity_poly.pdbx_strand_id
1 'polypeptide(L)'
;ALADNWQSPASLRILRDVTRYKKFGNDVDEVDLIVKDVFDSYLKLLPGYRTIRTGRGPRVSRYTMSTSNITSYVPNGMVVGATPDGRHAGEPLNEGCSPTQGTDVSGPMALINSVSKLPNDKVAAGQLLNTRFTPMTLAGEESLDKFVSFLYASLEKGIYHDQFNVIDTAVLRAAQKGPDKYRNLIVRVAGYCAQFVSLMPEAQEAIIARTELEL
;
A
#
# COMPACT_ATOMS: atom_id res chain seq x y z
N ALA A 1 -7.86 -2.07 25.28
CA ALA A 1 -7.96 -1.28 24.04
C ALA A 1 -8.27 -2.17 22.85
N LEU A 2 -7.48 -3.17 22.52
CA LEU A 2 -7.73 -4.03 21.35
C LEU A 2 -9.02 -4.85 21.50
N ALA A 3 -9.28 -5.42 22.68
CA ALA A 3 -10.46 -6.23 22.94
C ALA A 3 -11.79 -5.44 22.88
N ASP A 4 -11.76 -4.14 23.11
CA ASP A 4 -12.92 -3.25 23.02
C ASP A 4 -12.99 -2.45 21.71
N ASN A 5 -12.15 -2.79 20.75
CA ASN A 5 -12.08 -2.15 19.44
C ASN A 5 -11.92 -0.62 19.52
N TRP A 6 -11.09 -0.15 20.44
CA TRP A 6 -10.79 1.27 20.65
C TRP A 6 -12.02 2.12 21.07
N GLN A 7 -13.03 1.54 21.71
CA GLN A 7 -14.28 2.24 21.98
C GLN A 7 -14.33 2.90 23.36
N SER A 8 -13.68 2.33 24.39
CA SER A 8 -13.72 2.91 25.73
C SER A 8 -12.93 4.22 25.84
N PRO A 9 -13.27 5.10 26.80
CA PRO A 9 -12.52 6.33 27.05
C PRO A 9 -11.02 6.11 27.33
N ALA A 10 -10.67 4.98 27.95
CA ALA A 10 -9.28 4.59 28.20
C ALA A 10 -8.59 4.20 26.89
N SER A 11 -9.24 3.40 26.05
CA SER A 11 -8.74 2.98 24.73
C SER A 11 -8.55 4.17 23.78
N LEU A 12 -9.48 5.12 23.79
CA LEU A 12 -9.38 6.33 22.96
C LEU A 12 -8.22 7.25 23.35
N ARG A 13 -7.78 7.23 24.62
CA ARG A 13 -6.55 7.94 25.02
C ARG A 13 -5.32 7.27 24.41
N ILE A 14 -5.22 5.95 24.50
CA ILE A 14 -4.13 5.18 23.92
C ILE A 14 -4.13 5.34 22.40
N LEU A 15 -5.30 5.29 21.77
CA LEU A 15 -5.43 5.46 20.32
C LEU A 15 -4.85 6.79 19.83
N ARG A 16 -5.09 7.89 20.58
CA ARG A 16 -4.50 9.20 20.24
C ARG A 16 -2.98 9.19 20.24
N ASP A 17 -2.37 8.46 21.17
CA ASP A 17 -0.91 8.36 21.24
C ASP A 17 -0.38 7.48 20.10
N VAL A 18 -1.02 6.34 19.86
CA VAL A 18 -0.67 5.39 18.79
C VAL A 18 -0.79 6.04 17.40
N THR A 19 -1.84 6.82 17.14
CA THR A 19 -2.03 7.49 15.84
C THR A 19 -1.02 8.60 15.58
N ARG A 20 -0.44 9.19 16.64
CA ARG A 20 0.62 10.21 16.54
C ARG A 20 2.01 9.63 16.37
N TYR A 21 2.18 8.32 16.61
CA TYR A 21 3.48 7.68 16.49
C TYR A 21 3.95 7.65 15.03
N LYS A 22 5.26 7.61 14.85
CA LYS A 22 5.88 7.51 13.53
C LYS A 22 5.32 6.31 12.75
N LYS A 23 5.11 6.48 11.46
CA LYS A 23 4.55 5.44 10.57
C LYS A 23 5.52 5.17 9.43
N PHE A 24 5.48 3.93 8.93
CA PHE A 24 6.17 3.54 7.70
C PHE A 24 5.72 4.41 6.52
N GLY A 25 6.64 4.72 5.61
CA GLY A 25 6.35 5.56 4.45
C GLY A 25 6.72 7.05 4.63
N ASN A 26 7.39 7.40 5.75
CA ASN A 26 7.77 8.79 6.07
C ASN A 26 9.29 8.98 6.22
N ASP A 27 10.09 8.07 5.68
CA ASP A 27 11.56 8.06 5.75
C ASP A 27 12.10 8.11 7.19
N VAL A 28 11.57 7.27 8.05
CA VAL A 28 11.95 7.17 9.46
C VAL A 28 12.55 5.80 9.74
N ASP A 29 13.88 5.73 9.87
CA ASP A 29 14.62 4.47 10.06
C ASP A 29 14.11 3.63 11.22
N GLU A 30 13.75 4.27 12.33
CA GLU A 30 13.22 3.60 13.52
C GLU A 30 12.02 2.69 13.21
N VAL A 31 11.19 3.06 12.23
CA VAL A 31 10.00 2.31 11.81
C VAL A 31 10.29 1.46 10.57
N ASP A 32 10.96 2.06 9.59
CA ASP A 32 11.21 1.42 8.30
C ASP A 32 12.07 0.16 8.43
N LEU A 33 13.07 0.17 9.34
CA LEU A 33 13.93 -0.97 9.59
C LEU A 33 13.21 -2.12 10.31
N ILE A 34 12.16 -1.84 11.10
CA ILE A 34 11.32 -2.90 11.67
C ILE A 34 10.59 -3.65 10.56
N VAL A 35 10.01 -2.93 9.59
CA VAL A 35 9.35 -3.55 8.42
C VAL A 35 10.36 -4.38 7.62
N LYS A 36 11.57 -3.85 7.40
CA LYS A 36 12.66 -4.57 6.74
C LYS A 36 13.02 -5.87 7.46
N ASP A 37 13.12 -5.84 8.79
CA ASP A 37 13.47 -7.03 9.59
C ASP A 37 12.40 -8.12 9.49
N VAL A 38 11.11 -7.75 9.40
CA VAL A 38 10.02 -8.69 9.14
C VAL A 38 10.19 -9.35 7.77
N PHE A 39 10.48 -8.56 6.71
CA PHE A 39 10.75 -9.09 5.36
C PHE A 39 11.95 -10.03 5.36
N ASP A 40 13.07 -9.61 5.94
CA ASP A 40 14.29 -10.41 6.01
C ASP A 40 14.07 -11.72 6.77
N SER A 41 13.30 -11.68 7.86
CA SER A 41 12.97 -12.87 8.65
C SER A 41 12.18 -13.89 7.82
N TYR A 42 11.19 -13.44 7.06
CA TYR A 42 10.42 -14.29 6.15
C TYR A 42 11.29 -14.86 5.02
N LEU A 43 12.07 -14.00 4.36
CA LEU A 43 12.95 -14.38 3.25
C LEU A 43 14.00 -15.40 3.64
N LYS A 44 14.52 -15.34 4.87
CA LYS A 44 15.48 -16.33 5.40
C LYS A 44 14.90 -17.75 5.51
N LEU A 45 13.59 -17.87 5.68
CA LEU A 45 12.92 -19.18 5.79
C LEU A 45 12.70 -19.85 4.43
N LEU A 46 12.43 -19.05 3.37
CA LEU A 46 12.04 -19.58 2.06
C LEU A 46 13.02 -20.60 1.45
N PRO A 47 14.35 -20.44 1.54
CA PRO A 47 15.29 -21.41 0.97
C PRO A 47 15.21 -22.79 1.59
N GLY A 48 14.65 -22.92 2.80
CA GLY A 48 14.44 -24.20 3.50
C GLY A 48 13.27 -25.02 2.93
N TYR A 49 12.40 -24.40 2.14
CA TYR A 49 11.22 -25.06 1.59
C TYR A 49 11.38 -25.34 0.10
N ARG A 50 10.85 -26.48 -0.33
CA ARG A 50 10.84 -26.88 -1.74
C ARG A 50 9.42 -27.19 -2.18
N THR A 51 9.10 -26.88 -3.43
CA THR A 51 7.83 -27.27 -4.02
C THR A 51 7.84 -28.75 -4.38
N ILE A 52 6.68 -29.41 -4.33
CA ILE A 52 6.50 -30.81 -4.74
C ILE A 52 6.77 -30.96 -6.24
N ARG A 53 6.32 -29.99 -7.05
CA ARG A 53 6.57 -29.99 -8.49
C ARG A 53 7.88 -29.25 -8.78
N THR A 54 8.77 -29.92 -9.51
CA THR A 54 9.96 -29.28 -10.08
C THR A 54 9.53 -28.46 -11.29
N GLY A 55 9.83 -27.17 -11.31
CA GLY A 55 9.65 -26.37 -12.49
C GLY A 55 10.73 -26.65 -13.55
N ARG A 56 10.76 -25.85 -14.61
CA ARG A 56 11.75 -25.96 -15.71
C ARG A 56 13.01 -25.16 -15.40
N GLY A 57 14.18 -25.80 -15.40
CA GLY A 57 15.49 -25.18 -15.23
C GLY A 57 16.19 -25.43 -13.90
N PRO A 58 17.47 -25.06 -13.76
CA PRO A 58 18.33 -25.49 -12.64
C PRO A 58 18.02 -24.82 -11.29
N ARG A 59 17.20 -23.76 -11.27
CA ARG A 59 16.84 -23.02 -10.05
C ARG A 59 15.43 -23.27 -9.56
N VAL A 60 14.84 -24.36 -9.98
CA VAL A 60 13.41 -24.61 -9.83
C VAL A 60 13.10 -25.44 -8.61
N SER A 61 11.91 -25.30 -8.06
CA SER A 61 11.39 -25.88 -6.82
C SER A 61 11.62 -25.02 -5.58
N ARG A 62 11.59 -23.71 -5.72
CA ARG A 62 11.68 -22.77 -4.60
C ARG A 62 10.44 -21.91 -4.47
N TYR A 63 10.10 -21.59 -3.25
CA TYR A 63 9.13 -20.56 -2.96
C TYR A 63 9.78 -19.18 -3.14
N THR A 64 8.99 -18.20 -3.56
CA THR A 64 9.39 -16.81 -3.62
C THR A 64 8.36 -15.94 -2.91
N MET A 65 8.79 -14.79 -2.43
CA MET A 65 7.91 -13.83 -1.78
C MET A 65 7.25 -12.92 -2.81
N SER A 66 6.00 -12.58 -2.56
CA SER A 66 5.26 -11.50 -3.20
C SER A 66 4.53 -10.70 -2.13
N THR A 67 4.38 -9.39 -2.34
CA THR A 67 3.50 -8.54 -1.53
C THR A 67 2.17 -8.26 -2.25
N SER A 68 2.00 -8.74 -3.49
CA SER A 68 0.77 -8.54 -4.25
C SER A 68 -0.36 -9.36 -3.65
N ASN A 69 -1.26 -8.71 -2.95
CA ASN A 69 -2.42 -9.33 -2.30
C ASN A 69 -3.75 -9.06 -3.03
N ILE A 70 -3.69 -8.38 -4.21
CA ILE A 70 -4.85 -8.03 -5.03
C ILE A 70 -5.87 -7.24 -4.16
N THR A 71 -7.06 -7.77 -3.94
CA THR A 71 -8.08 -7.21 -3.04
C THR A 71 -8.23 -8.00 -1.74
N SER A 72 -7.42 -9.04 -1.52
CA SER A 72 -7.56 -9.91 -0.35
C SER A 72 -7.28 -9.18 0.99
N TYR A 73 -6.63 -8.03 0.96
CA TYR A 73 -6.45 -7.19 2.14
C TYR A 73 -7.79 -6.72 2.75
N VAL A 74 -8.85 -6.60 1.94
CA VAL A 74 -10.19 -6.25 2.41
C VAL A 74 -10.83 -7.42 3.16
N PRO A 75 -11.11 -8.61 2.53
CA PRO A 75 -11.74 -9.71 3.26
C PRO A 75 -10.85 -10.27 4.38
N ASN A 76 -9.53 -10.21 4.27
CA ASN A 76 -8.64 -10.58 5.37
C ASN A 76 -8.79 -9.62 6.55
N GLY A 77 -8.93 -8.32 6.30
CA GLY A 77 -9.19 -7.33 7.35
C GLY A 77 -10.50 -7.57 8.08
N MET A 78 -11.54 -8.01 7.38
CA MET A 78 -12.88 -8.27 7.96
C MET A 78 -12.85 -9.34 9.07
N VAL A 79 -11.90 -10.26 9.05
CA VAL A 79 -11.76 -11.32 10.06
C VAL A 79 -10.65 -11.06 11.09
N VAL A 80 -9.94 -9.95 10.97
CA VAL A 80 -8.87 -9.54 11.90
C VAL A 80 -9.41 -8.53 12.91
N GLY A 81 -9.17 -8.79 14.20
CA GLY A 81 -9.50 -7.88 15.29
C GLY A 81 -8.75 -6.54 15.21
N ALA A 82 -8.99 -5.64 16.15
CA ALA A 82 -8.27 -4.37 16.25
C ALA A 82 -6.77 -4.60 16.43
N THR A 83 -5.93 -3.75 15.82
CA THR A 83 -4.48 -3.88 15.84
C THR A 83 -3.79 -2.72 16.59
N PRO A 84 -2.57 -2.94 17.14
CA PRO A 84 -1.89 -1.95 17.98
C PRO A 84 -1.55 -0.62 17.30
N ASP A 85 -1.54 -0.56 15.98
CA ASP A 85 -1.31 0.65 15.18
C ASP A 85 -2.51 1.60 15.14
N GLY A 86 -3.65 1.20 15.69
CA GLY A 86 -4.88 1.96 15.75
C GLY A 86 -5.98 1.49 14.78
N ARG A 87 -5.73 0.47 13.96
CA ARG A 87 -6.72 -0.10 13.06
C ARG A 87 -7.87 -0.74 13.85
N HIS A 88 -9.11 -0.47 13.46
CA HIS A 88 -10.28 -1.11 14.07
C HIS A 88 -10.52 -2.52 13.53
N ALA A 89 -11.22 -3.33 14.31
CA ALA A 89 -11.64 -4.66 13.87
C ALA A 89 -12.51 -4.56 12.60
N GLY A 90 -12.25 -5.40 11.63
CA GLY A 90 -12.99 -5.44 10.37
C GLY A 90 -12.53 -4.45 9.29
N GLU A 91 -11.70 -3.47 9.63
CA GLU A 91 -11.13 -2.57 8.62
C GLU A 91 -10.12 -3.31 7.71
N PRO A 92 -9.97 -2.87 6.45
CA PRO A 92 -8.96 -3.43 5.54
C PRO A 92 -7.55 -3.43 6.15
N LEU A 93 -6.75 -4.44 5.80
CA LEU A 93 -5.31 -4.45 6.05
C LEU A 93 -4.58 -3.58 5.03
N ASN A 94 -3.25 -3.49 5.15
CA ASN A 94 -2.43 -2.81 4.15
C ASN A 94 -2.37 -3.63 2.85
N GLU A 95 -2.21 -2.93 1.74
CA GLU A 95 -2.02 -3.55 0.45
C GLU A 95 -0.56 -3.49 0.01
N GLY A 96 -0.08 -4.58 -0.55
CA GLY A 96 1.28 -4.65 -1.08
C GLY A 96 2.35 -4.34 -0.04
N CYS A 97 3.29 -3.49 -0.42
CA CYS A 97 4.25 -2.86 0.48
C CYS A 97 3.91 -1.39 0.79
N SER A 98 2.70 -0.96 0.43
CA SER A 98 2.24 0.40 0.70
C SER A 98 2.08 0.64 2.20
N PRO A 99 2.30 1.87 2.69
CA PRO A 99 1.96 2.26 4.06
C PRO A 99 0.47 2.08 4.35
N THR A 100 0.11 2.14 5.62
CA THR A 100 -1.30 2.25 6.00
C THR A 100 -1.89 3.51 5.35
N GLN A 101 -3.07 3.36 4.76
CA GLN A 101 -3.71 4.41 3.98
C GLN A 101 -3.79 5.72 4.79
N GLY A 102 -3.32 6.82 4.18
CA GLY A 102 -3.33 8.16 4.77
C GLY A 102 -2.26 8.43 5.82
N THR A 103 -1.27 7.54 6.01
CA THR A 103 -0.20 7.74 7.01
C THR A 103 1.14 8.20 6.43
N ASP A 104 1.33 8.14 5.14
CA ASP A 104 2.53 8.56 4.38
C ASP A 104 2.44 10.06 4.02
N VAL A 105 2.57 10.89 5.04
CA VAL A 105 2.31 12.35 4.96
C VAL A 105 3.55 13.20 4.68
N SER A 106 4.72 12.60 4.58
CA SER A 106 6.00 13.30 4.38
C SER A 106 6.37 13.49 2.89
N GLY A 107 5.44 13.19 1.99
CA GLY A 107 5.60 13.37 0.55
C GLY A 107 6.15 12.15 -0.19
N PRO A 108 6.12 12.17 -1.53
CA PRO A 108 6.40 11.00 -2.36
C PRO A 108 7.84 10.50 -2.24
N MET A 109 8.82 11.40 -2.07
CA MET A 109 10.21 10.98 -1.92
C MET A 109 10.48 10.30 -0.58
N ALA A 110 9.81 10.70 0.50
CA ALA A 110 9.91 10.01 1.79
C ALA A 110 9.30 8.60 1.71
N LEU A 111 8.19 8.44 1.00
CA LEU A 111 7.59 7.14 0.70
C LEU A 111 8.58 6.23 -0.03
N ILE A 112 9.18 6.72 -1.13
CA ILE A 112 10.17 5.99 -1.92
C ILE A 112 11.39 5.62 -1.06
N ASN A 113 11.88 6.52 -0.21
CA ASN A 113 13.00 6.24 0.69
C ASN A 113 12.66 5.12 1.67
N SER A 114 11.48 5.14 2.29
CA SER A 114 11.03 4.05 3.18
C SER A 114 10.97 2.71 2.47
N VAL A 115 10.32 2.65 1.30
CA VAL A 115 10.16 1.42 0.51
C VAL A 115 11.49 0.91 -0.03
N SER A 116 12.44 1.80 -0.34
CA SER A 116 13.77 1.40 -0.82
C SER A 116 14.63 0.68 0.21
N LYS A 117 14.32 0.82 1.51
CA LYS A 117 15.00 0.09 2.59
C LYS A 117 14.60 -1.39 2.67
N LEU A 118 13.48 -1.76 2.03
CA LEU A 118 13.03 -3.15 1.97
C LEU A 118 13.92 -3.95 0.99
N PRO A 119 14.03 -5.27 1.16
CA PRO A 119 14.83 -6.12 0.30
C PRO A 119 14.14 -6.40 -1.05
N ASN A 120 13.89 -5.33 -1.83
CA ASN A 120 13.12 -5.33 -3.07
C ASN A 120 13.66 -6.33 -4.11
N ASP A 121 14.98 -6.50 -4.19
CA ASP A 121 15.68 -7.41 -5.07
C ASP A 121 15.40 -8.90 -4.77
N LYS A 122 14.94 -9.21 -3.55
CA LYS A 122 14.65 -10.57 -3.09
C LYS A 122 13.18 -10.94 -3.18
N VAL A 123 12.29 -9.97 -3.39
CA VAL A 123 10.84 -10.18 -3.53
C VAL A 123 10.50 -10.45 -5.00
N ALA A 124 10.98 -11.59 -5.51
CA ALA A 124 11.02 -11.88 -6.94
C ALA A 124 9.65 -12.11 -7.60
N ALA A 125 8.60 -12.35 -6.81
CA ALA A 125 7.23 -12.52 -7.34
C ALA A 125 6.43 -11.19 -7.40
N GLY A 126 7.09 -10.07 -7.15
CA GLY A 126 6.52 -8.71 -7.23
C GLY A 126 6.29 -8.05 -5.89
N GLN A 127 6.79 -6.85 -5.75
CA GLN A 127 6.62 -6.00 -4.59
C GLN A 127 5.78 -4.78 -4.99
N LEU A 128 4.49 -4.87 -4.73
CA LEU A 128 3.51 -3.91 -5.18
C LEU A 128 3.50 -2.68 -4.27
N LEU A 129 3.79 -1.52 -4.83
CA LEU A 129 3.53 -0.20 -4.24
C LEU A 129 2.38 0.45 -5.02
N ASN A 130 1.39 0.99 -4.32
CA ASN A 130 0.35 1.82 -4.93
C ASN A 130 0.49 3.25 -4.46
N THR A 131 0.55 4.16 -5.40
CA THR A 131 0.62 5.60 -5.17
C THR A 131 -0.57 6.30 -5.82
N ARG A 132 -0.99 7.42 -5.24
CA ARG A 132 -2.05 8.23 -5.80
C ARG A 132 -1.61 9.69 -5.89
N PHE A 133 -1.73 10.25 -7.08
CA PHE A 133 -1.43 11.65 -7.36
C PHE A 133 -2.69 12.40 -7.77
N THR A 134 -2.71 13.71 -7.51
CA THR A 134 -3.74 14.58 -8.08
C THR A 134 -3.48 14.78 -9.57
N PRO A 135 -4.51 15.06 -10.40
CA PRO A 135 -4.29 15.41 -11.81
C PRO A 135 -3.39 16.63 -12.00
N MET A 136 -3.34 17.54 -11.05
CA MET A 136 -2.46 18.71 -11.08
C MET A 136 -0.98 18.34 -11.08
N THR A 137 -0.61 17.20 -10.47
CA THR A 137 0.77 16.69 -10.47
C THR A 137 1.30 16.39 -11.87
N LEU A 138 0.42 16.18 -12.84
CA LEU A 138 0.79 15.95 -14.25
C LEU A 138 0.38 17.12 -15.17
N ALA A 139 -0.05 18.25 -14.60
CA ALA A 139 -0.52 19.41 -15.35
C ALA A 139 0.65 20.35 -15.73
N GLY A 140 1.03 20.32 -17.00
CA GLY A 140 2.10 21.16 -17.53
C GLY A 140 3.48 20.48 -17.56
N GLU A 141 4.41 21.08 -18.30
CA GLU A 141 5.74 20.49 -18.55
C GLU A 141 6.56 20.37 -17.27
N GLU A 142 6.60 21.39 -16.42
CA GLU A 142 7.36 21.35 -15.17
C GLU A 142 6.91 20.24 -14.23
N SER A 143 5.60 20.06 -14.09
CA SER A 143 5.03 18.98 -13.26
C SER A 143 5.34 17.60 -13.85
N LEU A 144 5.30 17.48 -15.16
CA LEU A 144 5.65 16.25 -15.85
C LEU A 144 7.14 15.91 -15.67
N ASP A 145 8.04 16.88 -15.74
CA ASP A 145 9.47 16.69 -15.50
C ASP A 145 9.76 16.23 -14.06
N LYS A 146 9.05 16.78 -13.09
CA LYS A 146 9.13 16.32 -11.70
C LYS A 146 8.66 14.87 -11.56
N PHE A 147 7.56 14.50 -12.21
CA PHE A 147 7.06 13.13 -12.20
C PHE A 147 8.03 12.15 -12.88
N VAL A 148 8.62 12.54 -14.01
CA VAL A 148 9.67 11.75 -14.67
C VAL A 148 10.87 11.55 -13.75
N SER A 149 11.32 12.60 -13.06
CA SER A 149 12.42 12.54 -12.09
C SER A 149 12.08 11.62 -10.92
N PHE A 150 10.83 11.66 -10.42
CA PHE A 150 10.32 10.74 -9.41
C PHE A 150 10.38 9.28 -9.88
N LEU A 151 9.98 8.98 -11.12
CA LEU A 151 10.05 7.64 -11.71
C LEU A 151 11.49 7.12 -11.77
N TYR A 152 12.43 7.95 -12.25
CA TYR A 152 13.84 7.58 -12.28
C TYR A 152 14.39 7.30 -10.89
N ALA A 153 14.11 8.17 -9.92
CA ALA A 153 14.54 7.98 -8.54
C ALA A 153 13.97 6.68 -7.94
N SER A 154 12.71 6.35 -8.23
CA SER A 154 12.07 5.11 -7.78
C SER A 154 12.78 3.87 -8.32
N LEU A 155 13.07 3.87 -9.63
CA LEU A 155 13.78 2.76 -10.29
C LEU A 155 15.21 2.60 -9.77
N GLU A 156 15.97 3.70 -9.65
CA GLU A 156 17.33 3.69 -9.09
C GLU A 156 17.39 3.18 -7.66
N LYS A 157 16.34 3.42 -6.87
CA LYS A 157 16.18 2.91 -5.52
C LYS A 157 15.64 1.47 -5.44
N GLY A 158 15.48 0.80 -6.58
CA GLY A 158 15.06 -0.60 -6.64
C GLY A 158 13.56 -0.82 -6.46
N ILE A 159 12.73 0.18 -6.70
CA ILE A 159 11.27 0.05 -6.69
C ILE A 159 10.83 -0.24 -8.12
N TYR A 160 10.57 -1.51 -8.43
CA TYR A 160 10.28 -1.96 -9.80
C TYR A 160 8.80 -2.16 -10.09
N HIS A 161 7.93 -1.99 -9.09
CA HIS A 161 6.50 -2.22 -9.22
C HIS A 161 5.72 -1.14 -8.48
N ASP A 162 5.70 0.07 -9.03
CA ASP A 162 4.84 1.16 -8.58
C ASP A 162 3.62 1.30 -9.50
N GLN A 163 2.45 1.48 -8.92
CA GLN A 163 1.16 1.58 -9.63
C GLN A 163 0.49 2.89 -9.28
N PHE A 164 0.20 3.67 -10.30
CA PHE A 164 -0.31 5.03 -10.15
C PHE A 164 -1.83 5.09 -10.32
N ASN A 165 -2.49 5.83 -9.43
CA ASN A 165 -3.80 6.43 -9.66
C ASN A 165 -3.62 7.95 -9.77
N VAL A 166 -4.10 8.54 -10.86
CA VAL A 166 -4.09 9.99 -11.05
C VAL A 166 -5.54 10.44 -11.05
N ILE A 167 -6.07 10.73 -9.86
CA ILE A 167 -7.49 11.01 -9.68
C ILE A 167 -7.76 11.77 -8.39
N ASP A 168 -8.68 12.73 -8.44
CA ASP A 168 -9.12 13.49 -7.26
C ASP A 168 -10.07 12.69 -6.38
N THR A 169 -9.93 12.84 -5.07
CA THR A 169 -10.89 12.33 -4.07
C THR A 169 -12.31 12.81 -4.34
N ALA A 170 -12.49 14.05 -4.79
CA ALA A 170 -13.82 14.61 -5.09
C ALA A 170 -14.54 13.82 -6.20
N VAL A 171 -13.80 13.37 -7.23
CA VAL A 171 -14.36 12.55 -8.32
C VAL A 171 -14.76 11.18 -7.80
N LEU A 172 -13.93 10.54 -6.98
CA LEU A 172 -14.24 9.24 -6.36
C LEU A 172 -15.47 9.33 -5.46
N ARG A 173 -15.57 10.36 -4.62
CA ARG A 173 -16.75 10.61 -3.76
C ARG A 173 -18.01 10.92 -4.57
N ALA A 174 -17.89 11.64 -5.68
CA ALA A 174 -19.00 11.87 -6.58
C ALA A 174 -19.48 10.58 -7.27
N ALA A 175 -18.55 9.70 -7.61
CA ALA A 175 -18.86 8.40 -8.20
C ALA A 175 -19.59 7.47 -7.21
N GLN A 176 -19.28 7.51 -5.92
CA GLN A 176 -20.04 6.79 -4.89
C GLN A 176 -21.50 7.28 -4.79
N LYS A 177 -21.70 8.60 -4.87
CA LYS A 177 -23.04 9.20 -4.75
C LYS A 177 -23.91 9.02 -5.99
N GLY A 178 -23.29 8.93 -7.16
CA GLY A 178 -24.02 8.85 -8.43
C GLY A 178 -23.38 7.85 -9.41
N PRO A 179 -23.34 6.55 -9.09
CA PRO A 179 -22.59 5.54 -9.82
C PRO A 179 -22.91 5.47 -11.30
N ASP A 180 -24.15 5.73 -11.69
CA ASP A 180 -24.57 5.67 -13.09
C ASP A 180 -23.83 6.65 -14.01
N LYS A 181 -23.42 7.82 -13.48
CA LYS A 181 -22.67 8.83 -14.23
C LYS A 181 -21.19 8.47 -14.38
N TYR A 182 -20.68 7.55 -13.56
CA TYR A 182 -19.26 7.21 -13.47
C TYR A 182 -18.97 5.75 -13.83
N ARG A 183 -19.84 5.09 -14.60
CA ARG A 183 -19.67 3.67 -14.98
C ARG A 183 -18.35 3.39 -15.68
N ASN A 184 -17.80 4.38 -16.39
CA ASN A 184 -16.53 4.24 -17.11
C ASN A 184 -15.30 4.74 -16.29
N LEU A 185 -15.49 5.11 -15.03
CA LEU A 185 -14.39 5.53 -14.17
C LEU A 185 -13.56 4.31 -13.79
N ILE A 186 -12.36 4.23 -14.35
CA ILE A 186 -11.42 3.14 -14.11
C ILE A 186 -10.38 3.58 -13.08
N VAL A 187 -10.12 2.72 -12.10
CA VAL A 187 -9.06 2.92 -11.10
C VAL A 187 -8.10 1.74 -11.08
N ARG A 188 -6.86 2.00 -10.70
CA ARG A 188 -5.90 0.95 -10.39
C ARG A 188 -6.13 0.48 -8.95
N VAL A 189 -6.49 -0.79 -8.81
CA VAL A 189 -6.81 -1.37 -7.50
C VAL A 189 -5.55 -1.88 -6.81
N ALA A 190 -5.10 -3.07 -7.16
CA ALA A 190 -3.85 -3.67 -6.70
C ALA A 190 -3.47 -4.79 -7.68
N GLY A 191 -2.59 -4.51 -8.63
CA GLY A 191 -2.22 -5.44 -9.70
C GLY A 191 -3.16 -5.48 -10.91
N TYR A 192 -4.35 -4.87 -10.83
CA TYR A 192 -5.33 -4.80 -11.91
C TYR A 192 -6.12 -3.49 -11.88
N CYS A 193 -6.82 -3.20 -12.98
CA CYS A 193 -7.74 -2.07 -13.08
C CYS A 193 -9.18 -2.56 -13.03
N ALA A 194 -10.06 -1.77 -12.43
CA ALA A 194 -11.50 -2.05 -12.39
C ALA A 194 -12.31 -0.76 -12.52
N GLN A 195 -13.56 -0.89 -12.89
CA GLN A 195 -14.53 0.19 -12.78
C GLN A 195 -14.74 0.49 -11.29
N PHE A 196 -14.50 1.71 -10.88
CA PHE A 196 -14.59 2.11 -9.46
C PHE A 196 -15.95 1.78 -8.85
N VAL A 197 -17.02 2.07 -9.59
CA VAL A 197 -18.40 1.87 -9.13
C VAL A 197 -18.80 0.39 -9.00
N SER A 198 -18.06 -0.54 -9.58
CA SER A 198 -18.28 -1.98 -9.47
C SER A 198 -17.56 -2.63 -8.29
N LEU A 199 -16.67 -1.89 -7.62
CA LEU A 199 -15.95 -2.37 -6.45
C LEU A 199 -16.86 -2.41 -5.22
N MET A 200 -16.56 -3.31 -4.28
CA MET A 200 -17.20 -3.32 -2.98
C MET A 200 -16.97 -1.98 -2.26
N PRO A 201 -17.93 -1.48 -1.47
CA PRO A 201 -17.79 -0.20 -0.76
C PRO A 201 -16.50 -0.08 0.05
N GLU A 202 -16.06 -1.15 0.71
CA GLU A 202 -14.85 -1.19 1.52
C GLU A 202 -13.58 -1.02 0.65
N ALA A 203 -13.57 -1.58 -0.56
CA ALA A 203 -12.48 -1.41 -1.50
C ALA A 203 -12.47 0.02 -2.08
N GLN A 204 -13.64 0.61 -2.33
CA GLN A 204 -13.76 2.01 -2.75
C GLN A 204 -13.20 2.93 -1.67
N GLU A 205 -13.60 2.73 -0.41
CA GLU A 205 -13.09 3.51 0.73
C GLU A 205 -11.59 3.35 0.91
N ALA A 206 -11.04 2.15 0.77
CA ALA A 206 -9.61 1.91 0.84
C ALA A 206 -8.83 2.67 -0.24
N ILE A 207 -9.38 2.77 -1.48
CA ILE A 207 -8.75 3.56 -2.56
C ILE A 207 -8.83 5.06 -2.26
N ILE A 208 -9.96 5.53 -1.73
CA ILE A 208 -10.15 6.94 -1.36
C ILE A 208 -9.23 7.33 -0.19
N ALA A 209 -9.00 6.42 0.74
CA ALA A 209 -8.17 6.67 1.92
C ALA A 209 -6.66 6.72 1.61
N ARG A 210 -6.22 6.30 0.41
CA ARG A 210 -4.80 6.46 0.00
C ARG A 210 -4.41 7.92 0.01
N THR A 211 -3.21 8.21 0.49
CA THR A 211 -2.67 9.58 0.50
C THR A 211 -2.62 10.18 -0.91
N GLU A 212 -3.09 11.40 -1.07
CA GLU A 212 -2.85 12.19 -2.28
C GLU A 212 -1.45 12.77 -2.21
N LEU A 213 -0.60 12.35 -3.12
CA LEU A 213 0.79 12.81 -3.22
C LEU A 213 0.87 13.98 -4.21
N GLU A 214 1.76 14.93 -3.92
CA GLU A 214 2.10 16.07 -4.77
C GLU A 214 3.62 16.11 -4.99
N LEU A 215 4.05 16.55 -6.18
CA LEU A 215 5.47 16.66 -6.59
C LEU A 215 5.92 18.10 -6.75
#